data_440d47bf8a1418b1edf48d2ae56aea8f
#
_entry.id   440d47bf8a1418b1edf48d2ae56aea8f
#
_cell.length_a   1.000
_cell.length_b   1.000
_cell.length_c   1.000
_cell.angle_alpha   90.00
_cell.angle_beta   90.00
_cell.angle_gamma   90.00
#
_symmetry.space_group_name_H-M   'P 1'
#
loop_
_entity.id
_entity.type
_entity.pdbx_description
1 polymer ?
#
loop_
_entity_poly.entity_id
_entity_poly.type
_entity_poly.pdbx_seq_one_letter_code
_entity_poly.pdbx_strand_id
1 'polypeptide(L)'
;VGTERDPRVDTRWGTLAGGDGVGCSGRDGGVFVYVVSAGAPSLELRPGELRDKVAKREQFAERKARFKTLSGLPVERLYTEESLRGNMGAEHPGFPGESPFTRGIYPTMYRSRLWTMRQYAGFGAAAESNKRYRYLLGQGQMGLSVAFDLPTQIGMDSDHALAAGEVGKVGVAIDSLDDMEALFDGIPLEKVSTSMTINATAAILLCLYVAVAKKQGASLEKLYGTVQNDILKEYIARGTYIYPVRPAMRIVTDVFRWCKDQLPRWNTISISGYHIREAGSTAVQEVAFTLADGIAYVQAALDAGLQVDEFAPQLSFFFNVHNDFLEEIAKFRAARRLWARIMKQRFQAKDERSLMLRFHAQTAGSSLTAQQAEINMVRVGLQALAAVLGGCQSLHTNSLDEALALPTEDSALIALRTQQIIAHETGVANTIDPVAGSYAIEALTAQIEEAATVYLEKIGALGGMLAAIESGYVQKEIQKSAFEYQRAVERKDQIVVGVNEFQAEQERQIPTLSIDPATEHEQVARLRALRNRRDTVKTQMALKELDRRANGGENLLPAILSAVESYATVGEISDALRRVFGEYQESVVL
;
A
#
# COMPACT_ATOMS: atom_id res chain seq x y z
N VAL A 1 -15.82 -32.36 43.67
CA VAL A 1 -15.44 -33.48 44.54
C VAL A 1 -13.93 -33.68 44.42
N GLY A 2 -13.21 -33.46 45.59
CA GLY A 2 -11.94 -34.11 45.99
C GLY A 2 -10.67 -33.51 45.32
N THR A 3 -10.06 -32.54 45.86
CA THR A 3 -8.79 -32.41 46.62
C THR A 3 -7.80 -33.55 46.53
N GLU A 4 -6.60 -33.28 45.97
CA GLU A 4 -5.36 -33.79 46.57
C GLU A 4 -4.20 -32.83 46.17
N ARG A 5 -3.51 -32.28 47.20
CA ARG A 5 -2.28 -31.49 47.10
C ARG A 5 -1.09 -32.44 47.15
N ASP A 6 -0.16 -32.30 46.23
CA ASP A 6 1.18 -32.90 46.37
C ASP A 6 2.14 -31.84 46.93
N PRO A 7 2.81 -32.09 48.06
CA PRO A 7 3.74 -31.16 48.69
C PRO A 7 5.18 -31.59 48.39
N ARG A 8 5.87 -30.99 47.42
CA ARG A 8 7.35 -31.00 47.33
C ARG A 8 7.84 -30.03 46.26
N VAL A 9 7.98 -28.74 46.59
CA VAL A 9 9.00 -27.87 45.99
C VAL A 9 9.66 -27.07 47.09
N ASP A 10 10.87 -27.49 47.41
CA ASP A 10 11.77 -26.88 48.40
C ASP A 10 12.42 -25.65 47.75
N THR A 11 12.04 -24.43 48.17
CA THR A 11 12.68 -23.18 47.74
C THR A 11 13.62 -22.69 48.86
N ARG A 12 14.89 -23.09 48.78
CA ARG A 12 15.94 -22.45 49.60
C ARG A 12 16.58 -21.32 48.83
N TRP A 13 16.24 -20.10 49.19
CA TRP A 13 17.05 -18.90 48.87
C TRP A 13 18.11 -18.72 49.95
N GLY A 14 19.35 -18.86 49.58
CA GLY A 14 20.51 -18.62 50.46
C GLY A 14 20.67 -17.11 50.70
N THR A 15 20.58 -16.70 51.94
CA THR A 15 20.94 -15.39 52.44
C THR A 15 22.47 -15.22 52.40
N LEU A 16 22.95 -14.23 51.63
CA LEU A 16 24.26 -13.63 51.82
C LEU A 16 24.10 -12.43 52.75
N ALA A 17 24.60 -12.57 53.94
CA ALA A 17 24.71 -11.49 54.93
C ALA A 17 25.97 -10.65 54.65
N GLY A 18 25.86 -9.32 54.74
CA GLY A 18 26.99 -8.38 54.69
C GLY A 18 26.46 -6.96 54.88
N GLY A 19 26.42 -6.54 56.11
CA GLY A 19 26.14 -5.39 56.86
C GLY A 19 26.18 -4.00 56.23
N ASP A 20 25.20 -3.18 56.50
CA ASP A 20 25.25 -2.00 57.36
C ASP A 20 23.85 -1.40 57.45
N GLY A 21 23.43 -1.14 58.67
CA GLY A 21 22.07 -0.81 58.98
C GLY A 21 21.68 0.65 58.67
N VAL A 22 20.41 0.80 58.23
CA VAL A 22 19.68 2.04 58.47
C VAL A 22 18.28 1.66 58.96
N GLY A 23 17.97 2.13 60.19
CA GLY A 23 16.73 1.88 60.88
C GLY A 23 15.53 2.57 60.24
N CYS A 24 14.41 1.84 60.15
CA CYS A 24 13.11 2.41 59.88
C CYS A 24 12.42 2.82 61.18
N SER A 25 12.09 4.12 61.32
CA SER A 25 11.04 4.57 62.22
C SER A 25 10.27 5.73 61.57
N GLY A 26 8.95 5.62 61.54
CA GLY A 26 8.08 6.78 61.23
C GLY A 26 6.87 6.42 60.39
N ARG A 27 5.73 6.36 61.04
CA ARG A 27 4.40 6.48 60.44
C ARG A 27 4.24 7.86 59.84
N ASP A 28 3.70 7.96 58.64
CA ASP A 28 2.64 8.84 58.15
C ASP A 28 2.86 9.14 56.65
N GLY A 29 1.76 9.16 55.92
CA GLY A 29 1.68 9.23 54.45
C GLY A 29 2.59 10.28 53.79
N GLY A 30 3.65 9.83 53.18
CA GLY A 30 4.62 10.69 52.48
C GLY A 30 5.08 10.03 51.19
N VAL A 31 5.03 10.84 50.17
CA VAL A 31 5.55 10.61 48.82
C VAL A 31 6.95 10.01 48.90
N PHE A 32 7.16 8.81 48.34
CA PHE A 32 8.50 8.24 48.18
C PHE A 32 9.25 9.01 47.11
N VAL A 33 10.13 9.90 47.51
CA VAL A 33 11.18 10.46 46.66
C VAL A 33 12.36 9.51 46.71
N TYR A 34 12.63 8.79 45.63
CA TYR A 34 13.90 8.07 45.47
C TYR A 34 15.03 9.09 45.29
N VAL A 35 15.78 9.35 46.31
CA VAL A 35 17.06 10.02 46.19
C VAL A 35 18.06 9.00 45.64
N VAL A 36 18.33 9.06 44.34
CA VAL A 36 19.46 8.34 43.76
C VAL A 36 20.73 9.02 44.28
N SER A 37 21.49 8.34 45.15
CA SER A 37 22.79 8.81 45.60
C SER A 37 23.71 8.98 44.39
N ALA A 38 24.22 10.18 44.18
CA ALA A 38 25.30 10.50 43.28
C ALA A 38 26.55 9.68 43.67
N GLY A 39 26.88 8.66 42.89
CA GLY A 39 28.10 7.86 43.15
C GLY A 39 28.31 6.62 42.33
N ALA A 40 27.53 6.37 41.26
CA ALA A 40 27.97 5.42 40.23
C ALA A 40 28.84 6.18 39.24
N PRO A 41 30.08 5.70 38.94
CA PRO A 41 30.89 6.30 37.89
C PRO A 41 30.11 6.14 36.58
N SER A 42 29.71 7.24 35.98
CA SER A 42 29.24 7.27 34.60
C SER A 42 30.36 6.64 33.75
N LEU A 43 30.13 5.46 33.22
CA LEU A 43 30.97 4.86 32.19
C LEU A 43 30.76 5.69 30.90
N GLU A 44 31.24 6.93 30.90
CA GLU A 44 31.48 7.68 29.70
C GLU A 44 32.70 7.05 29.00
N LEU A 45 32.43 5.97 28.28
CA LEU A 45 33.40 5.44 27.32
C LEU A 45 33.59 6.51 26.24
N ARG A 46 34.80 7.07 26.16
CA ARG A 46 35.14 7.98 25.08
C ARG A 46 34.91 7.29 23.72
N PRO A 47 34.46 7.99 22.68
CA PRO A 47 34.18 7.42 21.35
C PRO A 47 35.33 6.55 20.81
N GLY A 48 36.57 6.88 21.10
CA GLY A 48 37.75 6.07 20.74
C GLY A 48 37.83 4.71 21.45
N GLU A 49 37.44 4.63 22.71
CA GLU A 49 37.49 3.38 23.48
C GLU A 49 36.41 2.38 23.04
N LEU A 50 35.28 2.88 22.51
CA LEU A 50 34.26 2.04 21.91
C LEU A 50 34.73 1.44 20.57
N ARG A 51 35.44 2.23 19.74
CA ARG A 51 36.10 1.75 18.52
C ARG A 51 37.17 0.70 18.83
N ASP A 52 37.99 0.92 19.85
CA ASP A 52 39.02 -0.04 20.25
C ASP A 52 38.45 -1.32 20.85
N LYS A 53 37.31 -1.25 21.56
CA LYS A 53 36.59 -2.45 22.04
C LYS A 53 35.91 -3.20 20.92
N VAL A 54 35.42 -2.52 19.88
CA VAL A 54 34.88 -3.14 18.66
C VAL A 54 36.04 -3.72 17.82
N ALA A 55 37.16 -3.03 17.68
CA ALA A 55 38.34 -3.51 16.95
C ALA A 55 39.00 -4.74 17.62
N LYS A 56 39.04 -4.82 18.96
CA LYS A 56 39.55 -6.00 19.68
C LYS A 56 38.68 -7.27 19.53
N ARG A 57 37.49 -7.18 18.89
CA ARG A 57 36.67 -8.33 18.49
C ARG A 57 36.99 -8.88 17.10
N GLU A 58 38.10 -8.49 16.49
CA GLU A 58 38.55 -8.98 15.17
C GLU A 58 38.93 -10.49 15.14
N GLN A 59 38.77 -11.20 16.25
CA GLN A 59 39.00 -12.66 16.32
C GLN A 59 37.81 -13.49 15.78
N PHE A 60 36.67 -12.88 15.46
CA PHE A 60 35.49 -13.60 14.97
C PHE A 60 35.24 -13.29 13.49
N ALA A 61 35.40 -14.31 12.66
CA ALA A 61 35.08 -14.21 11.24
C ALA A 61 33.57 -13.96 11.06
N GLU A 62 33.23 -12.94 10.27
CA GLU A 62 31.83 -12.69 9.89
C GLU A 62 31.39 -13.70 8.83
N ARG A 63 30.10 -14.08 8.85
CA ARG A 63 29.51 -15.04 7.90
C ARG A 63 29.50 -14.55 6.45
N LYS A 64 29.64 -13.22 6.20
CA LYS A 64 29.74 -12.59 4.88
C LYS A 64 30.77 -11.47 4.92
N ALA A 65 31.41 -11.21 3.78
CA ALA A 65 32.38 -10.11 3.65
C ALA A 65 31.72 -8.73 3.68
N ARG A 66 30.45 -8.64 3.30
CA ARG A 66 29.66 -7.39 3.32
C ARG A 66 28.20 -7.71 3.65
N PHE A 67 27.60 -6.86 4.45
CA PHE A 67 26.17 -6.87 4.75
C PHE A 67 25.53 -5.67 4.06
N LYS A 68 24.40 -5.90 3.41
CA LYS A 68 23.62 -4.87 2.71
C LYS A 68 22.13 -5.21 2.76
N THR A 69 21.30 -4.18 2.67
CA THR A 69 19.84 -4.33 2.49
C THR A 69 19.51 -4.88 1.08
N LEU A 70 18.25 -5.20 0.82
CA LEU A 70 17.80 -5.59 -0.53
C LEU A 70 17.97 -4.45 -1.54
N SER A 71 17.95 -3.19 -1.11
CA SER A 71 18.27 -2.02 -1.94
C SER A 71 19.78 -1.80 -2.15
N GLY A 72 20.62 -2.66 -1.61
CA GLY A 72 22.07 -2.56 -1.72
C GLY A 72 22.72 -1.56 -0.75
N LEU A 73 21.96 -0.93 0.15
CA LEU A 73 22.48 -0.02 1.16
C LEU A 73 23.38 -0.78 2.14
N PRO A 74 24.53 -0.22 2.53
CA PRO A 74 25.43 -0.88 3.47
C PRO A 74 24.77 -0.99 4.84
N VAL A 75 24.95 -2.15 5.49
CA VAL A 75 24.51 -2.40 6.86
C VAL A 75 25.75 -2.55 7.72
N GLU A 76 25.91 -1.65 8.68
CA GLU A 76 27.04 -1.64 9.60
C GLU A 76 26.85 -2.71 10.68
N ARG A 77 27.98 -3.24 11.19
CA ARG A 77 27.97 -4.18 12.32
C ARG A 77 27.31 -3.61 13.56
N LEU A 78 27.48 -2.31 13.79
CA LEU A 78 26.95 -1.57 14.93
C LEU A 78 26.66 -0.13 14.51
N TYR A 79 25.47 0.34 14.83
CA TYR A 79 25.10 1.74 14.73
C TYR A 79 25.21 2.41 16.11
N THR A 80 25.74 3.62 16.15
CA THR A 80 25.92 4.44 17.35
C THR A 80 25.38 5.85 17.09
N GLU A 81 25.39 6.71 18.09
CA GLU A 81 25.06 8.14 17.92
C GLU A 81 25.93 8.80 16.83
N GLU A 82 27.20 8.38 16.70
CA GLU A 82 28.09 8.88 15.65
C GLU A 82 27.61 8.51 14.23
N SER A 83 26.92 7.39 14.08
CA SER A 83 26.35 6.97 12.79
C SER A 83 25.28 7.94 12.27
N LEU A 84 24.73 8.77 13.15
CA LEU A 84 23.77 9.81 12.82
C LEU A 84 24.45 11.16 12.54
N ARG A 85 25.69 11.36 13.00
CA ARG A 85 26.46 12.60 12.79
C ARG A 85 27.03 12.60 11.38
N GLY A 86 26.54 13.48 10.54
CA GLY A 86 27.02 13.62 9.15
C GLY A 86 26.02 13.21 8.08
N ASN A 87 24.98 12.50 8.40
CA ASN A 87 23.84 12.33 7.49
C ASN A 87 22.94 13.57 7.58
N MET A 88 22.56 14.16 6.45
CA MET A 88 21.71 15.35 6.35
C MET A 88 20.31 15.20 6.99
N GLY A 89 20.07 14.14 7.72
CA GLY A 89 18.82 13.79 8.36
C GLY A 89 18.88 13.61 9.87
N ALA A 90 19.97 13.99 10.54
CA ALA A 90 20.11 13.95 12.01
C ALA A 90 19.25 15.01 12.74
N GLU A 91 18.29 15.62 12.06
CA GLU A 91 17.22 16.35 12.74
C GLU A 91 16.48 15.38 13.65
N HIS A 92 16.20 15.84 14.87
CA HIS A 92 15.34 15.12 15.81
C HIS A 92 14.08 14.66 15.04
N PRO A 93 13.66 13.39 15.12
CA PRO A 93 12.57 12.84 14.29
C PRO A 93 11.21 13.53 14.52
N GLY A 94 11.14 14.54 15.36
CA GLY A 94 9.94 15.31 15.67
C GLY A 94 8.96 14.54 16.55
N PHE A 95 7.75 15.07 16.64
CA PHE A 95 6.65 14.41 17.33
C PHE A 95 5.67 13.78 16.34
N PRO A 96 4.97 12.70 16.71
CA PRO A 96 3.90 12.14 15.89
C PRO A 96 2.81 13.18 15.62
N GLY A 97 2.34 13.24 14.37
CA GLY A 97 1.31 14.21 13.95
C GLY A 97 1.84 15.60 13.60
N GLU A 98 3.14 15.82 13.67
CA GLU A 98 3.79 17.08 13.30
C GLU A 98 4.72 16.89 12.11
N SER A 99 4.79 17.92 11.22
CA SER A 99 5.72 17.92 10.09
C SER A 99 7.17 17.77 10.57
N PRO A 100 7.99 16.92 9.94
CA PRO A 100 7.78 16.22 8.66
C PRO A 100 7.16 14.81 8.79
N PHE A 101 6.43 14.50 9.83
CA PHE A 101 5.65 13.27 10.05
C PHE A 101 6.48 11.97 10.08
N THR A 102 7.76 12.04 10.36
CA THR A 102 8.65 10.86 10.40
C THR A 102 8.09 9.76 11.30
N ARG A 103 7.55 10.12 12.46
CA ARG A 103 7.03 9.21 13.48
C ARG A 103 5.55 8.85 13.34
N GLY A 104 4.89 9.31 12.29
CA GLY A 104 3.49 9.06 12.01
C GLY A 104 2.70 10.33 11.77
N ILE A 105 1.60 10.21 11.01
CA ILE A 105 0.79 11.35 10.55
C ILE A 105 -0.26 11.81 11.55
N TYR A 106 -0.52 11.04 12.61
CA TYR A 106 -1.47 11.40 13.65
C TYR A 106 -0.80 11.43 15.04
N PRO A 107 -1.21 12.35 15.93
CA PRO A 107 -0.60 12.45 17.26
C PRO A 107 -0.76 11.20 18.12
N THR A 108 -1.76 10.39 17.86
CA THR A 108 -2.10 9.20 18.64
C THR A 108 -2.00 7.89 17.86
N MET A 109 -1.82 7.97 16.53
CA MET A 109 -1.73 6.81 15.63
C MET A 109 -2.72 5.69 16.02
N TYR A 110 -2.25 4.47 16.21
CA TYR A 110 -3.09 3.30 16.52
C TYR A 110 -3.73 3.30 17.91
N ARG A 111 -3.26 4.15 18.82
CA ARG A 111 -3.89 4.29 20.13
C ARG A 111 -5.30 4.88 20.08
N SER A 112 -5.60 5.70 19.06
CA SER A 112 -6.97 6.19 18.82
C SER A 112 -7.74 5.29 17.85
N ARG A 113 -7.10 4.83 16.80
CA ARG A 113 -7.73 4.02 15.77
C ARG A 113 -6.69 3.12 15.11
N LEU A 114 -6.95 1.82 15.10
CA LEU A 114 -6.17 0.86 14.35
C LEU A 114 -6.18 1.19 12.85
N TRP A 115 -5.22 0.66 12.11
CA TRP A 115 -5.25 0.70 10.65
C TRP A 115 -6.52 0.01 10.13
N THR A 116 -7.02 0.44 8.99
CA THR A 116 -8.15 -0.22 8.35
C THR A 116 -7.70 -1.59 7.82
N MET A 117 -8.20 -2.65 8.42
CA MET A 117 -7.94 -4.01 7.95
C MET A 117 -8.76 -4.27 6.69
N ARG A 118 -8.07 -4.61 5.61
CA ARG A 118 -8.67 -4.89 4.30
C ARG A 118 -8.14 -6.22 3.78
N GLN A 119 -8.99 -6.93 3.03
CA GLN A 119 -8.56 -8.00 2.15
C GLN A 119 -8.92 -7.58 0.72
N TYR A 120 -7.94 -7.57 -0.18
CA TYR A 120 -8.13 -7.37 -1.60
C TYR A 120 -8.86 -8.59 -2.15
N ALA A 121 -10.07 -8.41 -2.64
CA ALA A 121 -10.93 -9.49 -3.04
C ALA A 121 -11.80 -9.07 -4.23
N GLY A 122 -12.08 -10.02 -5.09
CA GLY A 122 -12.92 -9.91 -6.27
C GLY A 122 -12.63 -11.10 -7.17
N PHE A 123 -13.66 -11.79 -7.61
CA PHE A 123 -13.57 -12.92 -8.53
C PHE A 123 -14.95 -13.22 -9.09
N GLY A 124 -14.96 -13.84 -10.25
CA GLY A 124 -16.20 -14.33 -10.86
C GLY A 124 -17.22 -13.23 -11.10
N ALA A 125 -18.48 -13.56 -10.86
CA ALA A 125 -19.57 -12.65 -10.97
C ALA A 125 -19.70 -11.71 -9.76
N ALA A 126 -20.35 -10.56 -9.96
CA ALA A 126 -20.59 -9.55 -8.91
C ALA A 126 -21.29 -10.13 -7.66
N ALA A 127 -22.27 -11.02 -7.84
CA ALA A 127 -23.00 -11.65 -6.73
C ALA A 127 -22.12 -12.61 -5.89
N GLU A 128 -21.14 -13.28 -6.50
CA GLU A 128 -20.18 -14.13 -5.79
C GLU A 128 -19.22 -13.29 -4.96
N SER A 129 -18.67 -12.24 -5.56
CA SER A 129 -17.83 -11.28 -4.86
C SER A 129 -18.57 -10.57 -3.71
N ASN A 130 -19.87 -10.26 -3.88
CA ASN A 130 -20.72 -9.72 -2.81
C ASN A 130 -20.80 -10.67 -1.60
N LYS A 131 -21.00 -11.98 -1.82
CA LYS A 131 -21.03 -12.98 -0.75
C LYS A 131 -19.70 -12.99 0.03
N ARG A 132 -18.56 -12.94 -0.68
CA ARG A 132 -17.23 -12.87 -0.06
C ARG A 132 -17.06 -11.59 0.75
N TYR A 133 -17.49 -10.45 0.26
CA TYR A 133 -17.40 -9.17 1.00
C TYR A 133 -18.24 -9.20 2.28
N ARG A 134 -19.46 -9.67 2.21
CA ARG A 134 -20.34 -9.80 3.39
C ARG A 134 -19.76 -10.77 4.41
N TYR A 135 -19.18 -11.89 3.97
CA TYR A 135 -18.48 -12.82 4.84
C TYR A 135 -17.30 -12.14 5.56
N LEU A 136 -16.39 -11.52 4.84
CA LEU A 136 -15.21 -10.88 5.42
C LEU A 136 -15.57 -9.71 6.37
N LEU A 137 -16.58 -8.92 6.03
CA LEU A 137 -17.11 -7.89 6.93
C LEU A 137 -17.64 -8.53 8.24
N GLY A 138 -18.35 -9.66 8.14
CA GLY A 138 -18.78 -10.45 9.30
C GLY A 138 -17.64 -11.02 10.14
N GLN A 139 -16.46 -11.23 9.55
CA GLN A 139 -15.25 -11.69 10.24
C GLN A 139 -14.41 -10.53 10.85
N GLY A 140 -14.90 -9.29 10.78
CA GLY A 140 -14.25 -8.12 11.38
C GLY A 140 -13.35 -7.34 10.43
N GLN A 141 -13.43 -7.56 9.11
CA GLN A 141 -12.83 -6.67 8.13
C GLN A 141 -13.45 -5.26 8.25
N MET A 142 -12.61 -4.23 8.21
CA MET A 142 -13.05 -2.87 8.52
C MET A 142 -13.40 -2.03 7.28
N GLY A 143 -13.07 -2.50 6.09
CA GLY A 143 -13.37 -1.83 4.82
C GLY A 143 -13.13 -2.77 3.64
N LEU A 144 -13.74 -2.47 2.50
CA LEU A 144 -13.63 -3.27 1.29
C LEU A 144 -12.42 -2.83 0.43
N SER A 145 -11.84 -3.79 -0.27
CA SER A 145 -10.88 -3.55 -1.34
C SER A 145 -11.25 -4.41 -2.53
N VAL A 146 -11.67 -3.76 -3.63
CA VAL A 146 -12.26 -4.40 -4.80
C VAL A 146 -11.19 -4.67 -5.85
N ALA A 147 -11.06 -5.95 -6.24
CA ALA A 147 -10.31 -6.40 -7.39
C ALA A 147 -11.23 -6.53 -8.60
N PHE A 148 -10.91 -5.86 -9.70
CA PHE A 148 -11.64 -5.95 -10.96
C PHE A 148 -10.88 -6.85 -11.94
N ASP A 149 -11.60 -7.55 -12.81
CA ASP A 149 -11.00 -8.39 -13.83
C ASP A 149 -10.28 -7.57 -14.94
N LEU A 150 -9.49 -8.24 -15.75
CA LEU A 150 -8.71 -7.58 -16.78
C LEU A 150 -9.59 -6.84 -17.81
N PRO A 151 -10.70 -7.40 -18.35
CA PRO A 151 -11.58 -6.67 -19.26
C PRO A 151 -12.08 -5.35 -18.67
N THR A 152 -12.59 -5.36 -17.44
CA THR A 152 -13.02 -4.15 -16.72
C THR A 152 -11.89 -3.12 -16.61
N GLN A 153 -10.66 -3.57 -16.32
CA GLN A 153 -9.51 -2.68 -16.15
C GLN A 153 -9.09 -1.98 -17.45
N ILE A 154 -9.18 -2.66 -18.58
CA ILE A 154 -8.79 -2.13 -19.91
C ILE A 154 -9.99 -1.60 -20.70
N GLY A 155 -11.16 -1.46 -20.07
CA GLY A 155 -12.36 -0.87 -20.66
C GLY A 155 -12.92 -1.67 -21.83
N MET A 156 -13.05 -2.97 -21.63
CA MET A 156 -13.71 -3.90 -22.54
C MET A 156 -14.89 -4.54 -21.84
N ASP A 157 -15.99 -4.73 -22.57
CA ASP A 157 -17.13 -5.49 -22.06
C ASP A 157 -16.84 -7.00 -22.13
N SER A 158 -17.52 -7.79 -21.30
CA SER A 158 -17.29 -9.23 -21.17
C SER A 158 -17.56 -10.03 -22.47
N ASP A 159 -18.31 -9.47 -23.43
CA ASP A 159 -18.56 -10.07 -24.74
C ASP A 159 -17.58 -9.60 -25.84
N HIS A 160 -16.57 -8.80 -25.48
CA HIS A 160 -15.53 -8.38 -26.41
C HIS A 160 -14.61 -9.56 -26.75
N ALA A 161 -14.17 -9.66 -28.01
CA ALA A 161 -13.36 -10.80 -28.46
C ALA A 161 -12.05 -11.02 -27.67
N LEU A 162 -11.42 -9.93 -27.17
CA LEU A 162 -10.21 -10.00 -26.36
C LEU A 162 -10.48 -10.25 -24.87
N ALA A 163 -11.74 -10.26 -24.43
CA ALA A 163 -12.09 -10.58 -23.06
C ALA A 163 -12.25 -12.09 -22.82
N ALA A 164 -12.34 -12.87 -23.86
CA ALA A 164 -12.57 -14.31 -23.79
C ALA A 164 -11.49 -15.01 -22.93
N GLY A 165 -11.91 -15.76 -21.91
CA GLY A 165 -11.07 -16.49 -20.98
C GLY A 165 -10.47 -15.63 -19.86
N GLU A 166 -10.75 -14.32 -19.79
CA GLU A 166 -10.27 -13.42 -18.72
C GLU A 166 -11.42 -12.86 -17.84
N VAL A 167 -12.69 -13.09 -18.23
CA VAL A 167 -13.86 -12.59 -17.52
C VAL A 167 -13.97 -13.23 -16.13
N GLY A 168 -13.92 -12.41 -15.09
CA GLY A 168 -14.03 -12.84 -13.69
C GLY A 168 -12.82 -13.60 -13.13
N LYS A 169 -11.74 -13.77 -13.89
CA LYS A 169 -10.62 -14.68 -13.56
C LYS A 169 -9.70 -14.15 -12.45
N VAL A 170 -9.29 -12.90 -12.53
CA VAL A 170 -8.36 -12.27 -11.57
C VAL A 170 -8.99 -11.11 -10.80
N GLY A 171 -10.29 -11.00 -10.87
CA GLY A 171 -11.10 -9.94 -10.26
C GLY A 171 -12.56 -10.11 -10.63
N VAL A 172 -13.42 -9.25 -10.12
CA VAL A 172 -14.85 -9.26 -10.45
C VAL A 172 -15.10 -8.59 -11.79
N ALA A 173 -15.93 -9.22 -12.64
CA ALA A 173 -16.38 -8.66 -13.91
C ALA A 173 -17.47 -7.60 -13.66
N ILE A 174 -17.26 -6.39 -14.20
CA ILE A 174 -18.19 -5.27 -14.13
C ILE A 174 -18.35 -4.67 -15.53
N ASP A 175 -19.47 -4.96 -16.17
CA ASP A 175 -19.81 -4.35 -17.46
C ASP A 175 -20.65 -3.09 -17.30
N SER A 176 -21.46 -2.99 -16.24
CA SER A 176 -22.49 -1.97 -16.13
C SER A 176 -22.92 -1.67 -14.70
N LEU A 177 -23.89 -0.74 -14.58
CA LEU A 177 -24.51 -0.39 -13.30
C LEU A 177 -25.21 -1.60 -12.63
N ASP A 178 -25.80 -2.53 -13.39
CA ASP A 178 -26.40 -3.75 -12.83
C ASP A 178 -25.40 -4.60 -12.05
N ASP A 179 -24.21 -4.79 -12.61
CA ASP A 179 -23.16 -5.57 -11.94
C ASP A 179 -22.68 -4.86 -10.67
N MET A 180 -22.55 -3.53 -10.74
CA MET A 180 -22.11 -2.74 -9.58
C MET A 180 -23.19 -2.73 -8.48
N GLU A 181 -24.47 -2.71 -8.83
CA GLU A 181 -25.58 -2.86 -7.88
C GLU A 181 -25.53 -4.24 -7.20
N ALA A 182 -25.32 -5.31 -7.98
CA ALA A 182 -25.21 -6.67 -7.46
C ALA A 182 -23.97 -6.81 -6.53
N LEU A 183 -22.85 -6.16 -6.88
CA LEU A 183 -21.63 -6.19 -6.09
C LEU A 183 -21.83 -5.59 -4.69
N PHE A 184 -22.59 -4.51 -4.58
CA PHE A 184 -22.80 -3.79 -3.32
C PHE A 184 -24.20 -4.02 -2.70
N ASP A 185 -24.91 -5.05 -3.17
CA ASP A 185 -26.23 -5.39 -2.59
C ASP A 185 -26.12 -5.69 -1.10
N GLY A 186 -26.98 -5.02 -0.31
CA GLY A 186 -27.02 -5.16 1.15
C GLY A 186 -25.79 -4.61 1.90
N ILE A 187 -24.87 -3.91 1.22
CA ILE A 187 -23.71 -3.26 1.85
C ILE A 187 -23.97 -1.74 1.94
N PRO A 188 -24.07 -1.17 3.16
CA PRO A 188 -24.37 0.26 3.33
C PRO A 188 -23.12 1.11 3.02
N LEU A 189 -23.10 1.77 1.86
CA LEU A 189 -21.93 2.51 1.35
C LEU A 189 -21.53 3.71 2.22
N GLU A 190 -22.46 4.32 2.98
CA GLU A 190 -22.14 5.38 3.94
C GLU A 190 -21.34 4.88 5.17
N LYS A 191 -21.39 3.58 5.47
CA LYS A 191 -20.77 2.99 6.68
C LYS A 191 -19.52 2.19 6.41
N VAL A 192 -19.30 1.77 5.17
CA VAL A 192 -18.19 0.90 4.78
C VAL A 192 -17.26 1.64 3.84
N SER A 193 -16.00 1.82 4.27
CA SER A 193 -14.98 2.39 3.40
C SER A 193 -14.65 1.44 2.25
N THR A 194 -14.77 1.90 1.01
CA THR A 194 -14.48 1.08 -0.17
C THR A 194 -13.23 1.60 -0.89
N SER A 195 -12.29 0.72 -1.16
CA SER A 195 -11.14 0.97 -2.03
C SER A 195 -11.33 0.23 -3.34
N MET A 196 -11.18 0.91 -4.46
CA MET A 196 -11.27 0.33 -5.80
C MET A 196 -9.91 0.38 -6.49
N THR A 197 -9.34 -0.80 -6.74
CA THR A 197 -8.05 -0.93 -7.43
C THR A 197 -8.29 -0.91 -8.93
N ILE A 198 -8.42 0.30 -9.47
CA ILE A 198 -8.77 0.55 -10.87
C ILE A 198 -8.10 1.85 -11.34
N ASN A 199 -7.62 1.90 -12.58
CA ASN A 199 -6.80 2.99 -13.10
C ASN A 199 -7.34 3.57 -14.41
N ALA A 200 -7.15 2.94 -15.55
CA ALA A 200 -7.60 3.50 -16.83
C ALA A 200 -9.12 3.76 -16.90
N THR A 201 -9.92 2.89 -16.28
CA THR A 201 -11.38 3.02 -16.16
C THR A 201 -11.84 3.61 -14.82
N ALA A 202 -10.94 4.17 -14.03
CA ALA A 202 -11.21 4.65 -12.67
C ALA A 202 -12.39 5.65 -12.58
N ALA A 203 -12.46 6.59 -13.52
CA ALA A 203 -13.56 7.58 -13.58
C ALA A 203 -14.91 6.90 -13.82
N ILE A 204 -14.95 5.83 -14.64
CA ILE A 204 -16.17 5.08 -14.95
C ILE A 204 -16.63 4.30 -13.71
N LEU A 205 -15.73 3.54 -13.07
CA LEU A 205 -16.04 2.75 -11.88
C LEU A 205 -16.42 3.64 -10.70
N LEU A 206 -15.82 4.82 -10.55
CA LEU A 206 -16.23 5.80 -9.55
C LEU A 206 -17.66 6.30 -9.81
N CYS A 207 -18.01 6.60 -11.07
CA CYS A 207 -19.38 6.99 -11.44
C CYS A 207 -20.38 5.86 -11.22
N LEU A 208 -20.02 4.60 -11.50
CA LEU A 208 -20.83 3.43 -11.17
C LEU A 208 -21.09 3.32 -9.66
N TYR A 209 -20.03 3.46 -8.84
CA TYR A 209 -20.15 3.45 -7.39
C TYR A 209 -21.07 4.57 -6.86
N VAL A 210 -20.93 5.78 -7.40
CA VAL A 210 -21.78 6.93 -7.06
C VAL A 210 -23.23 6.69 -7.46
N ALA A 211 -23.48 6.11 -8.64
CA ALA A 211 -24.83 5.78 -9.09
C ALA A 211 -25.50 4.76 -8.15
N VAL A 212 -24.77 3.72 -7.71
CA VAL A 212 -25.27 2.77 -6.69
C VAL A 212 -25.56 3.49 -5.38
N ALA A 213 -24.66 4.34 -4.90
CA ALA A 213 -24.85 5.10 -3.66
C ALA A 213 -26.12 5.97 -3.72
N LYS A 214 -26.37 6.67 -4.84
CA LYS A 214 -27.61 7.44 -5.08
C LYS A 214 -28.84 6.54 -5.01
N LYS A 215 -28.82 5.37 -5.64
CA LYS A 215 -29.93 4.40 -5.59
C LYS A 215 -30.19 3.86 -4.18
N GLN A 216 -29.15 3.72 -3.37
CA GLN A 216 -29.26 3.37 -1.94
C GLN A 216 -29.77 4.53 -1.07
N GLY A 217 -29.94 5.75 -1.63
CA GLY A 217 -30.31 6.95 -0.88
C GLY A 217 -29.18 7.50 -0.01
N ALA A 218 -27.93 7.12 -0.28
CA ALA A 218 -26.76 7.58 0.45
C ALA A 218 -26.39 9.03 0.13
N SER A 219 -25.98 9.80 1.14
CA SER A 219 -25.43 11.14 0.96
C SER A 219 -24.01 11.05 0.40
N LEU A 220 -23.75 11.68 -0.74
CA LEU A 220 -22.44 11.66 -1.38
C LEU A 220 -21.33 12.27 -0.47
N GLU A 221 -21.67 13.28 0.32
CA GLU A 221 -20.75 13.91 1.28
C GLU A 221 -20.28 12.97 2.39
N LYS A 222 -21.04 11.90 2.67
CA LYS A 222 -20.69 10.90 3.68
C LYS A 222 -19.86 9.75 3.12
N LEU A 223 -19.84 9.56 1.82
CA LEU A 223 -19.07 8.50 1.19
C LEU A 223 -17.57 8.71 1.46
N TYR A 224 -16.92 7.66 1.86
CA TYR A 224 -15.48 7.67 2.10
C TYR A 224 -14.85 6.37 1.59
N GLY A 225 -13.74 6.53 0.92
CA GLY A 225 -13.08 5.43 0.23
C GLY A 225 -11.91 5.95 -0.60
N THR A 226 -11.53 5.16 -1.58
CA THR A 226 -10.41 5.46 -2.47
C THR A 226 -10.68 4.87 -3.85
N VAL A 227 -10.45 5.62 -4.90
CA VAL A 227 -10.21 5.08 -6.23
C VAL A 227 -8.72 5.17 -6.53
N GLN A 228 -8.09 4.10 -7.03
CA GLN A 228 -6.64 4.09 -7.22
C GLN A 228 -6.21 5.15 -8.22
N ASN A 229 -6.80 5.20 -9.41
CA ASN A 229 -6.67 6.30 -10.38
C ASN A 229 -5.23 6.73 -10.68
N ASP A 230 -4.27 5.82 -10.50
CA ASP A 230 -2.85 6.03 -10.72
C ASP A 230 -2.46 5.47 -12.07
N ILE A 231 -2.48 6.34 -13.09
CA ILE A 231 -2.24 5.89 -14.46
C ILE A 231 -0.75 5.81 -14.80
N LEU A 232 0.13 6.60 -14.16
CA LEU A 232 1.56 6.62 -14.49
C LEU A 232 2.21 5.27 -14.21
N LYS A 233 1.88 4.63 -13.10
CA LYS A 233 2.41 3.30 -12.79
C LYS A 233 1.99 2.24 -13.81
N GLU A 234 0.90 2.43 -14.54
CA GLU A 234 0.50 1.49 -15.60
C GLU A 234 1.49 1.52 -16.76
N TYR A 235 2.00 2.70 -17.13
CA TYR A 235 3.04 2.83 -18.14
C TYR A 235 4.44 2.40 -17.64
N ILE A 236 4.63 2.35 -16.32
CA ILE A 236 5.90 1.97 -15.70
C ILE A 236 6.03 0.45 -15.54
N ALA A 237 4.99 -0.21 -15.00
CA ALA A 237 5.15 -1.55 -14.45
C ALA A 237 3.98 -2.51 -14.69
N ARG A 238 2.71 -2.03 -14.82
CA ARG A 238 1.55 -2.93 -14.80
C ARG A 238 0.93 -3.21 -16.16
N GLY A 239 0.89 -2.23 -17.06
CA GLY A 239 0.46 -2.42 -18.46
C GLY A 239 -1.05 -2.38 -18.70
N THR A 240 -1.90 -1.99 -17.73
CA THR A 240 -3.36 -1.88 -17.93
C THR A 240 -3.79 -0.44 -18.25
N TYR A 241 -3.15 0.17 -19.22
CA TYR A 241 -3.50 1.47 -19.78
C TYR A 241 -4.45 1.34 -20.97
N ILE A 242 -5.12 2.43 -21.35
CA ILE A 242 -5.97 2.52 -22.53
C ILE A 242 -5.50 3.69 -23.41
N TYR A 243 -5.54 4.90 -22.87
CA TYR A 243 -5.31 6.14 -23.61
C TYR A 243 -3.85 6.59 -23.53
N PRO A 244 -3.38 7.46 -24.47
CA PRO A 244 -2.08 8.11 -24.34
C PRO A 244 -1.94 8.87 -23.01
N VAL A 245 -0.70 9.05 -22.53
CA VAL A 245 -0.41 9.57 -21.18
C VAL A 245 -1.10 10.90 -20.90
N ARG A 246 -1.08 11.87 -21.84
CA ARG A 246 -1.66 13.21 -21.62
C ARG A 246 -3.17 13.19 -21.47
N PRO A 247 -3.99 12.55 -22.35
CA PRO A 247 -5.42 12.36 -22.12
C PRO A 247 -5.74 11.61 -20.83
N ALA A 248 -4.96 10.57 -20.50
CA ALA A 248 -5.14 9.83 -19.26
C ALA A 248 -4.93 10.74 -18.02
N MET A 249 -3.89 11.59 -18.03
CA MET A 249 -3.66 12.59 -16.97
C MET A 249 -4.81 13.61 -16.85
N ARG A 250 -5.44 14.01 -17.98
CA ARG A 250 -6.65 14.85 -17.94
C ARG A 250 -7.79 14.16 -17.18
N ILE A 251 -8.04 12.87 -17.44
CA ILE A 251 -9.08 12.12 -16.72
C ILE A 251 -8.80 12.11 -15.21
N VAL A 252 -7.53 11.91 -14.80
CA VAL A 252 -7.13 11.94 -13.39
C VAL A 252 -7.44 13.31 -12.75
N THR A 253 -7.07 14.39 -13.39
CA THR A 253 -7.33 15.75 -12.87
C THR A 253 -8.81 16.12 -12.88
N ASP A 254 -9.60 15.58 -13.82
CA ASP A 254 -11.04 15.71 -13.83
C ASP A 254 -11.69 15.02 -12.63
N VAL A 255 -11.18 13.84 -12.23
CA VAL A 255 -11.59 13.16 -10.98
C VAL A 255 -11.29 14.04 -9.76
N PHE A 256 -10.10 14.65 -9.69
CA PHE A 256 -9.73 15.54 -8.57
C PHE A 256 -10.72 16.70 -8.45
N ARG A 257 -10.96 17.40 -9.56
CA ARG A 257 -11.86 18.56 -9.60
C ARG A 257 -13.30 18.19 -9.23
N TRP A 258 -13.80 17.08 -9.75
CA TRP A 258 -15.17 16.65 -9.48
C TRP A 258 -15.35 16.17 -8.03
N CYS A 259 -14.42 15.38 -7.52
CA CYS A 259 -14.51 14.86 -6.15
C CYS A 259 -14.40 15.96 -5.09
N LYS A 260 -13.62 17.01 -5.34
CA LYS A 260 -13.51 18.17 -4.44
C LYS A 260 -14.91 18.68 -4.03
N ASP A 261 -15.83 18.76 -4.99
CA ASP A 261 -17.16 19.33 -4.78
C ASP A 261 -18.22 18.27 -4.43
N GLN A 262 -18.13 17.06 -5.00
CA GLN A 262 -19.17 16.03 -4.91
C GLN A 262 -18.87 14.96 -3.86
N LEU A 263 -17.59 14.66 -3.61
CA LEU A 263 -17.12 13.59 -2.72
C LEU A 263 -16.00 14.09 -1.79
N PRO A 264 -16.25 15.06 -0.89
CA PRO A 264 -15.19 15.75 -0.14
C PRO A 264 -14.39 14.86 0.81
N ARG A 265 -14.85 13.63 1.08
CA ARG A 265 -14.17 12.66 1.94
C ARG A 265 -13.53 11.50 1.16
N TRP A 266 -13.56 11.56 -0.18
CA TRP A 266 -13.03 10.51 -1.03
C TRP A 266 -11.54 10.75 -1.35
N ASN A 267 -10.72 9.72 -1.22
CA ASN A 267 -9.35 9.78 -1.71
C ASN A 267 -9.38 9.61 -3.24
N THR A 268 -8.98 10.65 -3.94
CA THR A 268 -9.12 10.76 -5.40
C THR A 268 -8.06 9.98 -6.17
N ILE A 269 -6.99 9.59 -5.48
CA ILE A 269 -5.90 8.80 -6.03
C ILE A 269 -5.23 7.99 -4.91
N SER A 270 -4.63 6.87 -5.28
CA SER A 270 -3.70 6.10 -4.45
C SER A 270 -2.44 5.82 -5.26
N ILE A 271 -1.45 6.71 -5.14
CA ILE A 271 -0.21 6.70 -5.90
C ILE A 271 0.62 5.49 -5.49
N SER A 272 0.91 4.59 -6.44
CA SER A 272 1.22 3.20 -6.16
C SER A 272 2.67 2.83 -6.45
N GLY A 273 3.49 2.77 -5.43
CA GLY A 273 4.78 2.10 -5.43
C GLY A 273 4.69 0.57 -5.42
N TYR A 274 3.56 0.03 -4.93
CA TYR A 274 3.36 -1.42 -4.81
C TYR A 274 3.71 -2.18 -6.11
N HIS A 275 3.10 -1.79 -7.23
CA HIS A 275 3.30 -2.48 -8.51
C HIS A 275 4.72 -2.28 -9.06
N ILE A 276 5.32 -1.12 -8.81
CA ILE A 276 6.72 -0.84 -9.15
C ILE A 276 7.65 -1.79 -8.39
N ARG A 277 7.37 -2.02 -7.10
CA ARG A 277 8.12 -2.96 -6.26
C ARG A 277 7.92 -4.41 -6.69
N GLU A 278 6.69 -4.80 -7.01
CA GLU A 278 6.36 -6.14 -7.53
C GLU A 278 7.06 -6.43 -8.86
N ALA A 279 7.30 -5.41 -9.69
CA ALA A 279 8.07 -5.52 -10.93
C ALA A 279 9.60 -5.67 -10.71
N GLY A 280 10.07 -5.62 -9.45
CA GLY A 280 11.46 -5.89 -9.07
C GLY A 280 12.30 -4.66 -8.73
N SER A 281 11.69 -3.48 -8.50
CA SER A 281 12.43 -2.32 -7.99
C SER A 281 12.91 -2.55 -6.57
N THR A 282 13.91 -1.78 -6.14
CA THR A 282 14.35 -1.73 -4.74
C THR A 282 13.40 -0.88 -3.89
N ALA A 283 13.50 -0.93 -2.55
CA ALA A 283 12.75 -0.07 -1.65
C ALA A 283 13.04 1.42 -1.89
N VAL A 284 14.29 1.76 -2.19
CA VAL A 284 14.71 3.13 -2.55
C VAL A 284 14.05 3.60 -3.83
N GLN A 285 14.06 2.77 -4.87
CA GLN A 285 13.43 3.06 -6.17
C GLN A 285 11.90 3.17 -6.02
N GLU A 286 11.28 2.28 -5.23
CA GLU A 286 9.86 2.36 -4.92
C GLU A 286 9.49 3.73 -4.34
N VAL A 287 10.22 4.21 -3.33
CA VAL A 287 9.99 5.55 -2.75
C VAL A 287 10.18 6.63 -3.80
N ALA A 288 11.29 6.62 -4.51
CA ALA A 288 11.65 7.67 -5.46
C ALA A 288 10.65 7.78 -6.61
N PHE A 289 10.29 6.66 -7.24
CA PHE A 289 9.39 6.66 -8.40
C PHE A 289 7.95 6.97 -7.99
N THR A 290 7.49 6.45 -6.85
CA THR A 290 6.17 6.81 -6.30
C THR A 290 6.05 8.29 -5.99
N LEU A 291 7.08 8.90 -5.38
CA LEU A 291 7.05 10.33 -5.09
C LEU A 291 7.21 11.17 -6.36
N ALA A 292 7.95 10.69 -7.37
CA ALA A 292 8.02 11.35 -8.68
C ALA A 292 6.67 11.34 -9.42
N ASP A 293 5.92 10.23 -9.35
CA ASP A 293 4.53 10.16 -9.83
C ASP A 293 3.66 11.15 -9.07
N GLY A 294 3.78 11.20 -7.73
CA GLY A 294 3.08 12.17 -6.89
C GLY A 294 3.35 13.62 -7.30
N ILE A 295 4.61 13.95 -7.55
CA ILE A 295 5.00 15.28 -8.05
C ILE A 295 4.33 15.59 -9.39
N ALA A 296 4.30 14.62 -10.31
CA ALA A 296 3.67 14.80 -11.62
C ALA A 296 2.15 15.02 -11.51
N TYR A 297 1.46 14.28 -10.63
CA TYR A 297 0.02 14.45 -10.38
C TYR A 297 -0.30 15.81 -9.74
N VAL A 298 0.48 16.23 -8.73
CA VAL A 298 0.30 17.55 -8.11
C VAL A 298 0.49 18.65 -9.14
N GLN A 299 1.55 18.57 -9.96
CA GLN A 299 1.80 19.55 -11.01
C GLN A 299 0.66 19.60 -12.04
N ALA A 300 0.19 18.44 -12.51
CA ALA A 300 -0.92 18.37 -13.46
C ALA A 300 -2.22 18.97 -12.89
N ALA A 301 -2.49 18.80 -11.60
CA ALA A 301 -3.64 19.40 -10.94
C ALA A 301 -3.52 20.95 -10.86
N LEU A 302 -2.32 21.45 -10.55
CA LEU A 302 -2.03 22.89 -10.55
C LEU A 302 -2.19 23.49 -11.96
N ASP A 303 -1.64 22.82 -12.98
CA ASP A 303 -1.75 23.22 -14.38
C ASP A 303 -3.22 23.21 -14.87
N ALA A 304 -4.04 22.33 -14.30
CA ALA A 304 -5.49 22.32 -14.52
C ALA A 304 -6.26 23.41 -13.73
N GLY A 305 -5.56 24.26 -12.96
CA GLY A 305 -6.13 25.41 -12.25
C GLY A 305 -6.64 25.13 -10.84
N LEU A 306 -6.35 23.96 -10.26
CA LEU A 306 -6.64 23.66 -8.85
C LEU A 306 -5.59 24.30 -7.93
N GLN A 307 -5.99 24.65 -6.70
CA GLN A 307 -5.02 25.07 -5.68
C GLN A 307 -4.56 23.85 -4.88
N VAL A 308 -3.29 23.81 -4.47
CA VAL A 308 -2.70 22.62 -3.83
C VAL A 308 -3.48 22.16 -2.60
N ASP A 309 -3.89 23.06 -1.73
CA ASP A 309 -4.61 22.72 -0.49
C ASP A 309 -6.09 22.33 -0.72
N GLU A 310 -6.61 22.47 -1.93
CA GLU A 310 -7.96 22.04 -2.28
C GLU A 310 -8.07 20.55 -2.56
N PHE A 311 -7.00 19.90 -3.04
CA PHE A 311 -7.00 18.47 -3.41
C PHE A 311 -5.96 17.63 -2.67
N ALA A 312 -4.82 18.22 -2.29
CA ALA A 312 -3.73 17.45 -1.69
C ALA A 312 -4.13 16.73 -0.37
N PRO A 313 -5.04 17.24 0.47
CA PRO A 313 -5.56 16.49 1.62
C PRO A 313 -6.24 15.16 1.27
N GLN A 314 -6.65 14.94 0.01
CA GLN A 314 -7.27 13.71 -0.49
C GLN A 314 -6.31 12.81 -1.27
N LEU A 315 -5.05 13.20 -1.43
CA LEU A 315 -4.04 12.32 -1.98
C LEU A 315 -3.74 11.19 -0.99
N SER A 316 -3.59 10.00 -1.52
CA SER A 316 -3.12 8.84 -0.76
C SER A 316 -2.09 8.07 -1.55
N PHE A 317 -1.40 7.15 -0.87
CA PHE A 317 -0.32 6.36 -1.46
C PHE A 317 -0.56 4.87 -1.22
N PHE A 318 0.14 4.05 -1.97
CA PHE A 318 0.08 2.61 -1.84
C PHE A 318 1.49 2.03 -1.98
N PHE A 319 2.00 1.42 -0.91
CA PHE A 319 3.33 0.85 -0.87
C PHE A 319 3.30 -0.67 -0.66
N ASN A 320 4.33 -1.31 -1.17
CA ASN A 320 4.66 -2.70 -0.90
C ASN A 320 5.30 -2.85 0.48
N VAL A 321 5.27 -4.05 1.05
CA VAL A 321 6.05 -4.42 2.23
C VAL A 321 6.75 -5.74 1.98
N HIS A 322 8.08 -5.69 1.78
CA HIS A 322 8.90 -6.85 1.44
C HIS A 322 9.57 -7.49 2.67
N ASN A 323 10.46 -8.44 2.46
CA ASN A 323 11.07 -9.27 3.51
C ASN A 323 12.19 -8.59 4.31
N ASP A 324 12.80 -7.49 3.82
CA ASP A 324 13.83 -6.79 4.58
C ASP A 324 13.21 -5.90 5.65
N PHE A 325 12.92 -6.51 6.80
CA PHE A 325 12.10 -5.97 7.87
C PHE A 325 12.50 -4.55 8.33
N LEU A 326 13.80 -4.33 8.55
CA LEU A 326 14.29 -3.03 9.03
C LEU A 326 14.29 -1.98 7.92
N GLU A 327 14.64 -2.37 6.69
CA GLU A 327 14.58 -1.50 5.53
C GLU A 327 13.14 -1.04 5.25
N GLU A 328 12.17 -1.95 5.34
CA GLU A 328 10.75 -1.62 5.10
C GLU A 328 10.20 -0.63 6.13
N ILE A 329 10.54 -0.79 7.41
CA ILE A 329 10.15 0.19 8.44
C ILE A 329 10.76 1.57 8.14
N ALA A 330 12.05 1.61 7.83
CA ALA A 330 12.78 2.83 7.53
C ALA A 330 12.27 3.50 6.25
N LYS A 331 11.88 2.72 5.25
CA LYS A 331 11.25 3.18 3.99
C LYS A 331 10.03 4.06 4.22
N PHE A 332 9.09 3.62 5.05
CA PHE A 332 7.87 4.38 5.32
C PHE A 332 8.15 5.68 6.07
N ARG A 333 9.13 5.66 6.96
CA ARG A 333 9.58 6.86 7.69
C ARG A 333 10.22 7.87 6.74
N ALA A 334 11.09 7.42 5.85
CA ALA A 334 11.74 8.24 4.82
C ALA A 334 10.71 8.82 3.83
N ALA A 335 9.77 7.99 3.36
CA ALA A 335 8.74 8.42 2.41
C ALA A 335 7.87 9.57 2.97
N ARG A 336 7.42 9.47 4.25
CA ARG A 336 6.65 10.54 4.89
C ARG A 336 7.44 11.84 5.00
N ARG A 337 8.67 11.75 5.47
CA ARG A 337 9.55 12.91 5.65
C ARG A 337 9.86 13.61 4.34
N LEU A 338 10.19 12.84 3.33
CA LEU A 338 10.52 13.36 2.01
C LEU A 338 9.30 14.01 1.32
N TRP A 339 8.12 13.36 1.39
CA TRP A 339 6.89 13.92 0.85
C TRP A 339 6.50 15.23 1.51
N ALA A 340 6.55 15.32 2.84
CA ALA A 340 6.25 16.54 3.57
C ALA A 340 7.16 17.70 3.14
N ARG A 341 8.45 17.44 2.93
CA ARG A 341 9.40 18.44 2.42
C ARG A 341 9.07 18.85 1.00
N ILE A 342 8.76 17.91 0.11
CA ILE A 342 8.36 18.19 -1.28
C ILE A 342 7.14 19.10 -1.31
N MET A 343 6.08 18.75 -0.59
CA MET A 343 4.85 19.54 -0.57
C MET A 343 5.05 20.94 0.00
N LYS A 344 5.83 21.06 1.08
CA LYS A 344 6.12 22.35 1.71
C LYS A 344 7.05 23.22 0.88
N GLN A 345 8.14 22.66 0.34
CA GLN A 345 9.18 23.45 -0.29
C GLN A 345 8.92 23.70 -1.78
N ARG A 346 8.45 22.69 -2.51
CA ARG A 346 8.22 22.79 -3.95
C ARG A 346 6.85 23.37 -4.28
N PHE A 347 5.81 22.88 -3.60
CA PHE A 347 4.42 23.23 -3.91
C PHE A 347 3.82 24.29 -2.98
N GLN A 348 4.57 24.73 -1.96
CA GLN A 348 4.18 25.79 -1.03
C GLN A 348 2.83 25.53 -0.32
N ALA A 349 2.50 24.24 -0.09
CA ALA A 349 1.29 23.83 0.63
C ALA A 349 1.30 24.39 2.06
N LYS A 350 0.14 24.90 2.49
CA LYS A 350 -0.05 25.57 3.78
C LYS A 350 -0.87 24.73 4.77
N ASP A 351 -1.81 23.91 4.27
CA ASP A 351 -2.58 22.98 5.11
C ASP A 351 -1.68 21.82 5.51
N GLU A 352 -1.51 21.58 6.82
CA GLU A 352 -0.73 20.47 7.35
C GLU A 352 -1.20 19.11 6.79
N ARG A 353 -2.49 18.95 6.48
CA ARG A 353 -3.04 17.73 5.87
C ARG A 353 -2.51 17.51 4.45
N SER A 354 -2.17 18.58 3.73
CA SER A 354 -1.57 18.51 2.38
C SER A 354 -0.13 17.97 2.42
N LEU A 355 0.54 18.08 3.57
CA LEU A 355 1.90 17.56 3.77
C LEU A 355 1.93 16.08 4.16
N MET A 356 0.79 15.52 4.58
CA MET A 356 0.70 14.15 5.09
C MET A 356 0.77 13.12 3.98
N LEU A 357 1.70 12.18 4.08
CA LEU A 357 1.69 10.97 3.26
C LEU A 357 0.87 9.89 3.96
N ARG A 358 -0.42 9.77 3.58
CA ARG A 358 -1.30 8.71 4.05
C ARG A 358 -1.20 7.54 3.09
N PHE A 359 -0.97 6.34 3.60
CA PHE A 359 -0.75 5.21 2.72
C PHE A 359 -1.46 3.92 3.15
N HIS A 360 -1.85 3.16 2.14
CA HIS A 360 -2.15 1.76 2.21
C HIS A 360 -0.86 0.96 2.07
N ALA A 361 -0.71 -0.13 2.82
CA ALA A 361 0.37 -1.09 2.65
C ALA A 361 -0.21 -2.45 2.24
N GLN A 362 0.50 -3.15 1.37
CA GLN A 362 0.22 -4.55 1.06
C GLN A 362 1.51 -5.35 1.15
N THR A 363 1.44 -6.51 1.77
CA THR A 363 2.54 -7.45 1.82
C THR A 363 2.95 -7.89 0.41
N ALA A 364 4.24 -8.14 0.18
CA ALA A 364 4.78 -8.39 -1.15
C ALA A 364 4.33 -9.74 -1.71
N GLY A 365 3.54 -9.73 -2.79
CA GLY A 365 3.15 -10.93 -3.53
C GLY A 365 4.35 -11.61 -4.17
N SER A 366 5.26 -10.83 -4.79
CA SER A 366 6.49 -11.32 -5.43
C SER A 366 7.46 -12.05 -4.51
N SER A 367 7.32 -11.90 -3.19
CA SER A 367 8.12 -12.60 -2.19
C SER A 367 7.55 -13.96 -1.78
N LEU A 368 6.31 -14.25 -2.17
CA LEU A 368 5.64 -15.49 -1.82
C LEU A 368 5.95 -16.58 -2.85
N THR A 369 6.05 -17.82 -2.37
CA THR A 369 6.56 -18.93 -3.17
C THR A 369 5.50 -20.03 -3.31
N ALA A 370 5.47 -20.68 -4.47
CA ALA A 370 4.66 -21.89 -4.67
C ALA A 370 5.21 -23.06 -3.86
N GLN A 371 6.55 -23.10 -3.69
CA GLN A 371 7.23 -24.09 -2.88
C GLN A 371 6.93 -23.84 -1.40
N GLN A 372 6.54 -24.91 -0.68
CA GLN A 372 6.20 -24.86 0.73
C GLN A 372 5.24 -23.68 1.04
N ALA A 373 4.15 -23.55 0.28
CA ALA A 373 3.23 -22.41 0.32
C ALA A 373 2.73 -22.07 1.73
N GLU A 374 2.64 -23.04 2.64
CA GLU A 374 2.21 -22.83 4.03
C GLU A 374 3.13 -21.86 4.80
N ILE A 375 4.44 -21.84 4.50
CA ILE A 375 5.38 -20.92 5.18
C ILE A 375 5.22 -19.48 4.73
N ASN A 376 4.45 -19.21 3.67
CA ASN A 376 4.11 -17.84 3.26
C ASN A 376 3.36 -17.09 4.38
N MET A 377 2.63 -17.78 5.25
CA MET A 377 2.00 -17.15 6.42
C MET A 377 3.01 -16.45 7.32
N VAL A 378 4.21 -17.03 7.49
CA VAL A 378 5.29 -16.45 8.31
C VAL A 378 5.85 -15.21 7.61
N ARG A 379 6.09 -15.28 6.30
CA ARG A 379 6.55 -14.13 5.49
C ARG A 379 5.57 -12.96 5.61
N VAL A 380 4.29 -13.23 5.35
CA VAL A 380 3.22 -12.25 5.43
C VAL A 380 3.08 -11.66 6.83
N GLY A 381 3.21 -12.48 7.88
CA GLY A 381 3.16 -12.00 9.27
C GLY A 381 4.27 -11.00 9.59
N LEU A 382 5.50 -11.28 9.18
CA LEU A 382 6.65 -10.38 9.37
C LEU A 382 6.52 -9.10 8.55
N GLN A 383 6.10 -9.20 7.29
CA GLN A 383 5.84 -8.04 6.42
C GLN A 383 4.74 -7.16 6.99
N ALA A 384 3.62 -7.75 7.42
CA ALA A 384 2.51 -7.01 8.04
C ALA A 384 2.96 -6.29 9.32
N LEU A 385 3.80 -6.92 10.13
CA LEU A 385 4.38 -6.29 11.32
C LEU A 385 5.27 -5.10 10.94
N ALA A 386 6.09 -5.21 9.88
CA ALA A 386 6.89 -4.10 9.37
C ALA A 386 6.01 -2.93 8.89
N ALA A 387 4.88 -3.21 8.20
CA ALA A 387 3.92 -2.18 7.80
C ALA A 387 3.33 -1.42 8.99
N VAL A 388 2.97 -2.13 10.05
CA VAL A 388 2.40 -1.56 11.28
C VAL A 388 3.44 -0.71 12.01
N LEU A 389 4.66 -1.23 12.21
CA LEU A 389 5.76 -0.47 12.78
C LEU A 389 6.16 0.74 11.91
N GLY A 390 5.97 0.62 10.61
CA GLY A 390 6.12 1.70 9.63
C GLY A 390 4.99 2.74 9.63
N GLY A 391 3.87 2.49 10.32
CA GLY A 391 2.80 3.47 10.54
C GLY A 391 1.79 3.60 9.40
N CYS A 392 1.37 2.51 8.75
CA CYS A 392 0.36 2.49 7.68
C CYS A 392 -1.05 2.85 8.18
N GLN A 393 -1.91 3.42 7.31
CA GLN A 393 -3.30 3.75 7.62
C GLN A 393 -4.28 2.65 7.25
N SER A 394 -3.91 1.80 6.29
CA SER A 394 -4.63 0.56 5.98
C SER A 394 -3.66 -0.51 5.52
N LEU A 395 -4.05 -1.77 5.68
CA LEU A 395 -3.20 -2.92 5.39
C LEU A 395 -4.01 -4.01 4.70
N HIS A 396 -3.41 -4.60 3.66
CA HIS A 396 -3.78 -5.89 3.11
C HIS A 396 -2.65 -6.90 3.36
N THR A 397 -3.03 -8.09 3.78
CA THR A 397 -2.14 -9.25 3.94
C THR A 397 -2.46 -10.27 2.85
N ASN A 398 -1.48 -10.60 2.02
CA ASN A 398 -1.64 -11.64 1.01
C ASN A 398 -1.91 -13.00 1.66
N SER A 399 -2.64 -13.85 0.98
CA SER A 399 -2.92 -15.20 1.43
C SER A 399 -1.76 -16.15 1.16
N LEU A 400 -1.73 -17.26 1.85
CA LEU A 400 -0.65 -18.26 1.69
C LEU A 400 -0.60 -18.88 0.30
N ASP A 401 -1.72 -18.89 -0.42
CA ASP A 401 -1.93 -19.42 -1.77
C ASP A 401 -1.70 -18.40 -2.90
N GLU A 402 -1.25 -17.17 -2.57
CA GLU A 402 -1.04 -16.07 -3.52
C GLU A 402 -0.20 -16.44 -4.74
N ALA A 403 0.84 -17.26 -4.56
CA ALA A 403 1.70 -17.71 -5.66
C ALA A 403 1.06 -18.81 -6.53
N LEU A 404 -0.10 -19.32 -6.17
CA LEU A 404 -0.76 -20.46 -6.82
C LEU A 404 -2.08 -20.07 -7.49
N ALA A 405 -2.92 -19.30 -6.79
CA ALA A 405 -4.27 -18.95 -7.22
C ALA A 405 -4.85 -17.79 -6.41
N LEU A 406 -6.06 -17.37 -6.76
CA LEU A 406 -6.86 -16.51 -5.91
C LEU A 406 -7.16 -17.18 -4.57
N PRO A 407 -7.28 -16.40 -3.47
CA PRO A 407 -7.42 -16.95 -2.13
C PRO A 407 -8.71 -17.75 -1.91
N THR A 408 -8.57 -18.92 -1.31
CA THR A 408 -9.71 -19.64 -0.76
C THR A 408 -10.34 -18.85 0.40
N GLU A 409 -11.51 -19.27 0.89
CA GLU A 409 -12.14 -18.64 2.06
C GLU A 409 -11.27 -18.78 3.31
N ASP A 410 -10.72 -19.98 3.54
CA ASP A 410 -9.86 -20.27 4.69
C ASP A 410 -8.54 -19.48 4.64
N SER A 411 -7.88 -19.43 3.49
CA SER A 411 -6.63 -18.69 3.34
C SER A 411 -6.83 -17.18 3.49
N ALA A 412 -7.94 -16.63 2.96
CA ALA A 412 -8.32 -15.24 3.17
C ALA A 412 -8.63 -14.92 4.64
N LEU A 413 -9.27 -15.85 5.34
CA LEU A 413 -9.52 -15.72 6.78
C LEU A 413 -8.22 -15.71 7.59
N ILE A 414 -7.28 -16.61 7.31
CA ILE A 414 -5.97 -16.65 7.97
C ILE A 414 -5.21 -15.35 7.74
N ALA A 415 -5.22 -14.83 6.51
CA ALA A 415 -4.61 -13.55 6.18
C ALA A 415 -5.21 -12.38 6.99
N LEU A 416 -6.53 -12.35 7.17
CA LEU A 416 -7.19 -11.36 8.03
C LEU A 416 -6.84 -11.56 9.52
N ARG A 417 -6.80 -12.80 10.00
CA ARG A 417 -6.41 -13.13 11.40
C ARG A 417 -4.98 -12.68 11.70
N THR A 418 -4.07 -12.76 10.74
CA THR A 418 -2.70 -12.24 10.88
C THR A 418 -2.70 -10.77 11.30
N GLN A 419 -3.51 -9.92 10.66
CA GLN A 419 -3.63 -8.52 11.05
C GLN A 419 -4.25 -8.35 12.45
N GLN A 420 -5.26 -9.16 12.78
CA GLN A 420 -5.94 -9.12 14.08
C GLN A 420 -5.01 -9.55 15.22
N ILE A 421 -4.18 -10.57 15.03
CA ILE A 421 -3.15 -10.99 16.00
C ILE A 421 -2.16 -9.84 16.24
N ILE A 422 -1.64 -9.21 15.18
CA ILE A 422 -0.74 -8.06 15.32
C ILE A 422 -1.41 -6.93 16.10
N ALA A 423 -2.68 -6.64 15.82
CA ALA A 423 -3.42 -5.55 16.46
C ALA A 423 -3.70 -5.78 17.95
N HIS A 424 -4.03 -7.02 18.33
CA HIS A 424 -4.61 -7.29 19.64
C HIS A 424 -3.71 -8.08 20.60
N GLU A 425 -2.75 -8.86 20.09
CA GLU A 425 -1.95 -9.76 20.93
C GLU A 425 -0.49 -9.30 21.10
N THR A 426 0.07 -8.53 20.16
CA THR A 426 1.50 -8.18 20.18
C THR A 426 1.84 -6.95 21.01
N GLY A 427 0.87 -6.09 21.30
CA GLY A 427 1.08 -4.83 22.01
C GLY A 427 1.71 -3.70 21.17
N VAL A 428 2.08 -3.92 19.91
CA VAL A 428 2.73 -2.91 19.05
C VAL A 428 1.85 -1.69 18.77
N ALA A 429 0.52 -1.84 18.85
CA ALA A 429 -0.45 -0.76 18.68
C ALA A 429 -0.62 0.12 19.95
N ASN A 430 -0.03 -0.27 21.08
CA ASN A 430 -0.21 0.40 22.38
C ASN A 430 0.71 1.63 22.56
N THR A 431 1.70 1.80 21.69
CA THR A 431 2.57 2.98 21.68
C THR A 431 2.76 3.48 20.26
N ILE A 432 3.34 4.67 20.13
CA ILE A 432 3.55 5.32 18.82
C ILE A 432 5.02 5.18 18.46
N ASP A 433 5.30 4.68 17.24
CA ASP A 433 6.65 4.56 16.70
C ASP A 433 7.66 3.95 17.70
N PRO A 434 7.42 2.68 18.13
CA PRO A 434 8.22 2.04 19.19
C PRO A 434 9.68 1.82 18.80
N VAL A 435 10.02 1.96 17.52
CA VAL A 435 11.38 1.80 16.98
C VAL A 435 12.13 3.13 16.82
N ALA A 436 11.48 4.25 17.13
CA ALA A 436 12.12 5.56 17.09
C ALA A 436 13.30 5.64 18.07
N GLY A 437 14.36 6.33 17.65
CA GLY A 437 15.60 6.45 18.43
C GLY A 437 16.53 5.23 18.33
N SER A 438 16.11 4.18 17.62
CA SER A 438 17.05 3.13 17.21
C SER A 438 18.06 3.71 16.23
N TYR A 439 19.33 3.72 16.57
CA TYR A 439 20.38 4.24 15.69
C TYR A 439 20.36 3.59 14.30
N ALA A 440 20.07 2.29 14.23
CA ALA A 440 19.96 1.57 12.95
C ALA A 440 18.76 2.05 12.11
N ILE A 441 17.58 2.19 12.71
CA ILE A 441 16.37 2.65 12.00
C ILE A 441 16.52 4.09 11.54
N GLU A 442 17.05 4.98 12.39
CA GLU A 442 17.23 6.39 12.01
C GLU A 442 18.29 6.53 10.91
N ALA A 443 19.39 5.77 10.97
CA ALA A 443 20.42 5.76 9.94
C ALA A 443 19.90 5.22 8.60
N LEU A 444 19.17 4.10 8.60
CA LEU A 444 18.53 3.55 7.40
C LEU A 444 17.49 4.52 6.81
N THR A 445 16.71 5.19 7.68
CA THR A 445 15.74 6.20 7.23
C THR A 445 16.43 7.33 6.46
N ALA A 446 17.56 7.83 6.98
CA ALA A 446 18.36 8.87 6.33
C ALA A 446 18.99 8.39 5.01
N GLN A 447 19.55 7.18 4.98
CA GLN A 447 20.17 6.59 3.79
C GLN A 447 19.13 6.39 2.66
N ILE A 448 17.94 5.91 2.99
CA ILE A 448 16.86 5.74 2.00
C ILE A 448 16.41 7.09 1.45
N GLU A 449 16.26 8.10 2.31
CA GLU A 449 15.90 9.46 1.88
C GLU A 449 16.93 10.05 0.94
N GLU A 450 18.22 9.96 1.29
CA GLU A 450 19.33 10.44 0.46
C GLU A 450 19.35 9.73 -0.90
N ALA A 451 19.32 8.40 -0.90
CA ALA A 451 19.34 7.61 -2.12
C ALA A 451 18.10 7.86 -3.02
N ALA A 452 16.91 8.03 -2.43
CA ALA A 452 15.70 8.37 -3.17
C ALA A 452 15.78 9.78 -3.76
N THR A 453 16.39 10.73 -3.06
CA THR A 453 16.59 12.11 -3.55
C THR A 453 17.42 12.13 -4.82
N VAL A 454 18.49 11.32 -4.90
CA VAL A 454 19.31 11.20 -6.11
C VAL A 454 18.49 10.78 -7.33
N TYR A 455 17.56 9.82 -7.17
CA TYR A 455 16.64 9.44 -8.24
C TYR A 455 15.67 10.56 -8.62
N LEU A 456 15.13 11.28 -7.63
CA LEU A 456 14.21 12.41 -7.88
C LEU A 456 14.89 13.54 -8.65
N GLU A 457 16.14 13.87 -8.30
CA GLU A 457 16.94 14.88 -9.00
C GLU A 457 17.22 14.47 -10.45
N LYS A 458 17.57 13.19 -10.67
CA LYS A 458 17.80 12.67 -12.02
C LYS A 458 16.53 12.69 -12.88
N ILE A 459 15.38 12.29 -12.32
CA ILE A 459 14.08 12.40 -13.00
C ILE A 459 13.75 13.85 -13.32
N GLY A 460 14.00 14.76 -12.37
CA GLY A 460 13.85 16.20 -12.59
C GLY A 460 14.71 16.73 -13.75
N ALA A 461 15.96 16.31 -13.83
CA ALA A 461 16.88 16.69 -14.91
C ALA A 461 16.46 16.13 -16.29
N LEU A 462 15.75 15.01 -16.34
CA LEU A 462 15.15 14.44 -17.56
C LEU A 462 13.90 15.20 -18.05
N GLY A 463 13.38 16.14 -17.28
CA GLY A 463 12.15 16.89 -17.60
C GLY A 463 10.92 16.40 -16.82
N GLY A 464 11.12 15.64 -15.76
CA GLY A 464 10.07 15.09 -14.89
C GLY A 464 9.67 13.67 -15.21
N MET A 465 8.68 13.15 -14.49
CA MET A 465 8.33 11.73 -14.54
C MET A 465 7.77 11.29 -15.90
N LEU A 466 6.98 12.13 -16.57
CA LEU A 466 6.46 11.81 -17.90
C LEU A 466 7.59 11.58 -18.90
N ALA A 467 8.57 12.48 -18.93
CA ALA A 467 9.74 12.35 -19.81
C ALA A 467 10.61 11.13 -19.44
N ALA A 468 10.73 10.83 -18.14
CA ALA A 468 11.46 9.66 -17.66
C ALA A 468 10.78 8.33 -18.08
N ILE A 469 9.43 8.29 -18.10
CA ILE A 469 8.64 7.16 -18.61
C ILE A 469 8.81 7.03 -20.12
N GLU A 470 8.61 8.14 -20.86
CA GLU A 470 8.70 8.16 -22.33
C GLU A 470 10.11 7.77 -22.84
N SER A 471 11.16 8.10 -22.09
CA SER A 471 12.54 7.69 -22.41
C SER A 471 12.89 6.26 -21.97
N GLY A 472 11.98 5.55 -21.29
CA GLY A 472 12.22 4.21 -20.75
C GLY A 472 13.22 4.17 -19.58
N TYR A 473 13.59 5.33 -19.02
CA TYR A 473 14.56 5.38 -17.90
C TYR A 473 14.11 4.59 -16.69
N VAL A 474 12.86 4.80 -16.26
CA VAL A 474 12.31 4.14 -15.06
C VAL A 474 12.23 2.64 -15.24
N GLN A 475 11.73 2.19 -16.38
CA GLN A 475 11.62 0.77 -16.72
C GLN A 475 12.98 0.07 -16.74
N LYS A 476 14.02 0.72 -17.30
CA LYS A 476 15.39 0.19 -17.32
C LYS A 476 15.98 0.06 -15.90
N GLU A 477 15.76 1.03 -15.02
CA GLU A 477 16.23 0.95 -13.63
C GLU A 477 15.55 -0.20 -12.87
N ILE A 478 14.24 -0.42 -13.07
CA ILE A 478 13.51 -1.54 -12.48
C ILE A 478 14.04 -2.88 -13.00
N GLN A 479 14.17 -3.02 -14.33
CA GLN A 479 14.68 -4.25 -14.96
C GLN A 479 16.09 -4.60 -14.48
N LYS A 480 16.96 -3.59 -14.34
CA LYS A 480 18.30 -3.78 -13.80
C LYS A 480 18.26 -4.34 -12.38
N SER A 481 17.45 -3.77 -11.50
CA SER A 481 17.32 -4.24 -10.11
C SER A 481 16.74 -5.64 -10.02
N ALA A 482 15.72 -5.94 -10.84
CA ALA A 482 15.13 -7.27 -10.93
C ALA A 482 16.16 -8.32 -11.38
N PHE A 483 16.96 -7.99 -12.39
CA PHE A 483 18.03 -8.87 -12.87
C PHE A 483 19.14 -9.09 -11.81
N GLU A 484 19.55 -8.04 -11.11
CA GLU A 484 20.54 -8.14 -10.03
C GLU A 484 20.02 -9.02 -8.87
N TYR A 485 18.74 -8.89 -8.52
CA TYR A 485 18.10 -9.73 -7.50
C TYR A 485 18.05 -11.20 -7.95
N GLN A 486 17.62 -11.47 -9.18
CA GLN A 486 17.57 -12.83 -9.73
C GLN A 486 18.95 -13.49 -9.69
N ARG A 487 20.00 -12.76 -10.11
CA ARG A 487 21.39 -13.26 -10.05
C ARG A 487 21.86 -13.53 -8.62
N ALA A 488 21.43 -12.71 -7.65
CA ALA A 488 21.77 -12.95 -6.25
C ALA A 488 21.13 -14.23 -5.70
N VAL A 489 19.89 -14.52 -6.12
CA VAL A 489 19.18 -15.77 -5.78
C VAL A 489 19.88 -16.98 -6.43
N GLU A 490 20.24 -16.89 -7.72
CA GLU A 490 20.94 -17.97 -8.43
C GLU A 490 22.32 -18.31 -7.83
N ARG A 491 23.04 -17.28 -7.38
CA ARG A 491 24.35 -17.44 -6.74
C ARG A 491 24.28 -17.81 -5.26
N LYS A 492 23.07 -17.89 -4.70
CA LYS A 492 22.83 -18.05 -3.25
C LYS A 492 23.42 -16.91 -2.39
N ASP A 493 23.70 -15.73 -2.97
CA ASP A 493 23.98 -14.52 -2.21
C ASP A 493 22.74 -14.05 -1.45
N GLN A 494 21.55 -14.27 -2.05
CA GLN A 494 20.24 -14.11 -1.45
C GLN A 494 19.57 -15.48 -1.29
N ILE A 495 19.28 -15.86 -0.04
CA ILE A 495 18.57 -17.10 0.26
C ILE A 495 17.06 -16.84 0.26
N VAL A 496 16.31 -17.66 -0.48
CA VAL A 496 14.86 -17.76 -0.45
C VAL A 496 14.51 -19.17 0.03
N VAL A 497 14.05 -19.25 1.28
CA VAL A 497 13.75 -20.52 1.96
C VAL A 497 12.72 -21.32 1.15
N GLY A 498 13.03 -22.59 0.92
CA GLY A 498 12.19 -23.50 0.14
C GLY A 498 12.43 -23.41 -1.39
N VAL A 499 13.14 -22.38 -1.89
CA VAL A 499 13.39 -22.18 -3.32
C VAL A 499 14.84 -22.54 -3.69
N ASN A 500 15.83 -21.82 -3.16
CA ASN A 500 17.24 -22.07 -3.46
C ASN A 500 18.03 -22.66 -2.29
N GLU A 501 17.41 -22.78 -1.11
CA GLU A 501 17.93 -23.45 0.09
C GLU A 501 16.77 -24.00 0.90
N PHE A 502 17.00 -25.01 1.75
CA PHE A 502 16.00 -25.66 2.62
C PHE A 502 14.79 -26.19 1.84
N GLN A 503 15.04 -26.79 0.67
CA GLN A 503 14.00 -27.38 -0.17
C GLN A 503 13.43 -28.64 0.49
N ALA A 504 12.12 -28.88 0.31
CA ALA A 504 11.46 -30.11 0.74
C ALA A 504 11.65 -31.21 -0.33
N GLU A 505 11.78 -32.45 0.12
CA GLU A 505 11.82 -33.62 -0.81
C GLU A 505 10.45 -33.84 -1.50
N GLN A 506 9.37 -33.50 -0.82
CA GLN A 506 8.01 -33.58 -1.36
C GLN A 506 7.24 -32.32 -1.01
N GLU A 507 6.62 -31.73 -2.03
CA GLU A 507 5.75 -30.55 -1.87
C GLU A 507 4.35 -31.00 -1.44
N ARG A 508 3.79 -30.33 -0.42
CA ARG A 508 2.41 -30.52 -0.01
C ARG A 508 1.49 -29.70 -0.89
N GLN A 509 0.56 -30.36 -1.56
CA GLN A 509 -0.50 -29.68 -2.30
C GLN A 509 -1.51 -29.06 -1.33
N ILE A 510 -1.83 -27.78 -1.54
CA ILE A 510 -2.89 -27.08 -0.84
C ILE A 510 -4.10 -26.88 -1.77
N PRO A 511 -5.33 -26.83 -1.22
CA PRO A 511 -6.51 -26.50 -2.02
C PRO A 511 -6.38 -25.11 -2.64
N THR A 512 -6.75 -24.97 -3.90
CA THR A 512 -6.77 -23.70 -4.64
C THR A 512 -8.18 -23.37 -5.11
N LEU A 513 -8.49 -22.07 -5.22
CA LEU A 513 -9.76 -21.61 -5.79
C LEU A 513 -9.75 -21.80 -7.30
N SER A 514 -10.80 -22.40 -7.84
CA SER A 514 -11.06 -22.47 -9.27
C SER A 514 -12.31 -21.66 -9.61
N ILE A 515 -12.24 -20.83 -10.62
CA ILE A 515 -13.39 -20.09 -11.14
C ILE A 515 -14.17 -21.00 -12.09
N ASP A 516 -15.49 -21.05 -11.92
CA ASP A 516 -16.36 -21.82 -12.81
C ASP A 516 -16.36 -21.20 -14.22
N PRO A 517 -16.03 -21.96 -15.27
CA PRO A 517 -16.08 -21.46 -16.64
C PRO A 517 -17.47 -20.97 -17.09
N ALA A 518 -18.53 -21.40 -16.42
CA ALA A 518 -19.89 -20.93 -16.70
C ALA A 518 -20.08 -19.43 -16.36
N THR A 519 -19.26 -18.89 -15.45
CA THR A 519 -19.33 -17.49 -15.02
C THR A 519 -19.23 -16.50 -16.19
N GLU A 520 -18.32 -16.75 -17.14
CA GLU A 520 -18.16 -15.91 -18.34
C GLU A 520 -19.43 -15.93 -19.20
N HIS A 521 -20.00 -17.10 -19.46
CA HIS A 521 -21.21 -17.23 -20.27
C HIS A 521 -22.41 -16.53 -19.62
N GLU A 522 -22.56 -16.64 -18.30
CA GLU A 522 -23.60 -15.97 -17.54
C GLU A 522 -23.42 -14.45 -17.55
N GLN A 523 -22.19 -13.95 -17.43
CA GLN A 523 -21.89 -12.53 -17.50
C GLN A 523 -22.25 -11.95 -18.89
N VAL A 524 -21.83 -12.62 -19.96
CA VAL A 524 -22.16 -12.24 -21.33
C VAL A 524 -23.68 -12.26 -21.58
N ALA A 525 -24.39 -13.26 -21.03
CA ALA A 525 -25.85 -13.35 -21.17
C ALA A 525 -26.55 -12.17 -20.45
N ARG A 526 -26.11 -11.81 -19.23
CA ARG A 526 -26.63 -10.65 -18.49
C ARG A 526 -26.38 -9.33 -19.23
N LEU A 527 -25.20 -9.15 -19.76
CA LEU A 527 -24.83 -7.97 -20.55
C LEU A 527 -25.75 -7.82 -21.78
N ARG A 528 -25.98 -8.90 -22.54
CA ARG A 528 -26.89 -8.89 -23.68
C ARG A 528 -28.35 -8.56 -23.28
N ALA A 529 -28.80 -9.13 -22.17
CA ALA A 529 -30.13 -8.84 -21.62
C ALA A 529 -30.27 -7.35 -21.23
N LEU A 530 -29.25 -6.76 -20.63
CA LEU A 530 -29.19 -5.32 -20.31
C LEU A 530 -29.33 -4.46 -21.56
N ARG A 531 -28.53 -4.71 -22.59
CA ARG A 531 -28.53 -3.94 -23.84
C ARG A 531 -29.89 -4.01 -24.56
N ASN A 532 -30.61 -5.14 -24.43
CA ASN A 532 -31.92 -5.32 -25.02
C ASN A 532 -33.04 -4.56 -24.26
N ARG A 533 -32.91 -4.37 -22.94
CA ARG A 533 -33.97 -3.75 -22.11
C ARG A 533 -33.78 -2.25 -21.85
N ARG A 534 -32.56 -1.73 -22.02
CA ARG A 534 -32.26 -0.32 -21.73
C ARG A 534 -32.84 0.63 -22.78
N ASP A 535 -33.00 1.88 -22.42
CA ASP A 535 -33.35 2.95 -23.36
C ASP A 535 -32.12 3.31 -24.21
N THR A 536 -32.01 2.70 -25.38
CA THR A 536 -30.88 2.88 -26.31
C THR A 536 -30.74 4.34 -26.77
N VAL A 537 -31.86 5.09 -26.94
CA VAL A 537 -31.81 6.49 -27.38
C VAL A 537 -31.17 7.35 -26.29
N LYS A 538 -31.63 7.19 -25.05
CA LYS A 538 -31.06 7.90 -23.90
C LYS A 538 -29.56 7.60 -23.73
N THR A 539 -29.17 6.32 -23.83
CA THR A 539 -27.76 5.89 -23.73
C THR A 539 -26.90 6.54 -24.82
N GLN A 540 -27.38 6.53 -26.08
CA GLN A 540 -26.63 7.14 -27.18
C GLN A 540 -26.50 8.66 -27.04
N MET A 541 -27.54 9.34 -26.53
CA MET A 541 -27.46 10.77 -26.26
C MET A 541 -26.40 11.09 -25.20
N ALA A 542 -26.35 10.29 -24.14
CA ALA A 542 -25.34 10.46 -23.07
C ALA A 542 -23.90 10.20 -23.59
N LEU A 543 -23.70 9.18 -24.42
CA LEU A 543 -22.40 8.92 -25.05
C LEU A 543 -21.98 10.05 -26.02
N LYS A 544 -22.90 10.63 -26.80
CA LYS A 544 -22.62 11.79 -27.65
C LYS A 544 -22.22 13.02 -26.83
N GLU A 545 -22.86 13.26 -25.69
CA GLU A 545 -22.46 14.33 -24.79
C GLU A 545 -21.06 14.08 -24.22
N LEU A 546 -20.71 12.83 -23.91
CA LEU A 546 -19.36 12.45 -23.50
C LEU A 546 -18.34 12.74 -24.61
N ASP A 547 -18.61 12.33 -25.87
CA ASP A 547 -17.76 12.63 -27.03
C ASP A 547 -17.54 14.15 -27.17
N ARG A 548 -18.62 14.95 -27.02
CA ARG A 548 -18.55 16.42 -27.09
C ARG A 548 -17.61 16.99 -26.02
N ARG A 549 -17.75 16.54 -24.76
CA ARG A 549 -16.92 17.02 -23.66
C ARG A 549 -15.48 16.55 -23.78
N ALA A 550 -15.27 15.35 -24.29
CA ALA A 550 -13.93 14.81 -24.51
C ALA A 550 -13.14 15.65 -25.55
N ASN A 551 -13.82 16.11 -26.61
CA ASN A 551 -13.26 17.04 -27.60
C ASN A 551 -13.08 18.47 -27.06
N GLY A 552 -13.81 18.84 -26.00
CA GLY A 552 -13.70 20.14 -25.33
C GLY A 552 -12.76 20.12 -24.13
N GLY A 553 -12.82 21.20 -23.33
CA GLY A 553 -12.08 21.32 -22.06
C GLY A 553 -12.89 21.07 -20.80
N GLU A 554 -14.14 20.61 -20.94
CA GLU A 554 -15.07 20.41 -19.83
C GLU A 554 -14.75 19.13 -19.05
N ASN A 555 -15.12 19.13 -17.75
CA ASN A 555 -14.95 17.95 -16.90
C ASN A 555 -15.80 16.78 -17.42
N LEU A 556 -15.20 15.60 -17.54
CA LEU A 556 -15.83 14.41 -18.12
C LEU A 556 -16.78 13.70 -17.16
N LEU A 557 -16.58 13.77 -15.84
CA LEU A 557 -17.31 12.95 -14.86
C LEU A 557 -18.83 13.16 -14.90
N PRO A 558 -19.37 14.38 -15.05
CA PRO A 558 -20.84 14.55 -15.17
C PRO A 558 -21.43 13.82 -16.39
N ALA A 559 -20.70 13.78 -17.53
CA ALA A 559 -21.18 13.05 -18.72
C ALA A 559 -21.02 11.53 -18.54
N ILE A 560 -19.90 11.07 -17.94
CA ILE A 560 -19.71 9.65 -17.59
C ILE A 560 -20.81 9.20 -16.63
N LEU A 561 -21.15 9.98 -15.60
CA LEU A 561 -22.22 9.64 -14.66
C LEU A 561 -23.58 9.55 -15.36
N SER A 562 -23.90 10.48 -16.26
CA SER A 562 -25.12 10.43 -17.07
C SER A 562 -25.18 9.19 -17.99
N ALA A 563 -24.03 8.81 -18.57
CA ALA A 563 -23.93 7.59 -19.39
C ALA A 563 -24.16 6.34 -18.53
N VAL A 564 -23.52 6.26 -17.37
CA VAL A 564 -23.71 5.18 -16.38
C VAL A 564 -25.18 5.07 -15.94
N GLU A 565 -25.82 6.19 -15.57
CA GLU A 565 -27.22 6.23 -15.14
C GLU A 565 -28.20 5.88 -16.29
N SER A 566 -27.74 5.96 -17.54
CA SER A 566 -28.50 5.47 -18.72
C SER A 566 -28.16 4.04 -19.12
N TYR A 567 -27.40 3.31 -18.28
CA TYR A 567 -26.93 1.94 -18.51
C TYR A 567 -26.02 1.77 -19.73
N ALA A 568 -25.20 2.80 -20.05
CA ALA A 568 -24.05 2.59 -20.92
C ALA A 568 -23.06 1.64 -20.22
N THR A 569 -22.40 0.78 -21.00
CA THR A 569 -21.44 -0.17 -20.48
C THR A 569 -20.07 0.45 -20.29
N VAL A 570 -19.20 -0.23 -19.53
CA VAL A 570 -17.80 0.17 -19.34
C VAL A 570 -17.09 0.25 -20.69
N GLY A 571 -17.32 -0.75 -21.60
CA GLY A 571 -16.76 -0.77 -22.94
C GLY A 571 -17.28 0.40 -23.79
N GLU A 572 -18.59 0.65 -23.83
CA GLU A 572 -19.16 1.74 -24.63
C GLU A 572 -18.65 3.12 -24.21
N ILE A 573 -18.50 3.36 -22.91
CA ILE A 573 -17.94 4.62 -22.37
C ILE A 573 -16.45 4.71 -22.72
N SER A 574 -15.70 3.62 -22.57
CA SER A 574 -14.28 3.57 -22.93
C SER A 574 -14.05 3.78 -24.41
N ASP A 575 -14.90 3.20 -25.28
CA ASP A 575 -14.84 3.36 -26.73
C ASP A 575 -15.17 4.78 -27.17
N ALA A 576 -16.13 5.45 -26.48
CA ALA A 576 -16.38 6.86 -26.72
C ALA A 576 -15.11 7.71 -26.47
N LEU A 577 -14.41 7.43 -25.39
CA LEU A 577 -13.15 8.09 -25.09
C LEU A 577 -11.99 7.67 -26.02
N ARG A 578 -11.91 6.38 -26.44
CA ARG A 578 -10.92 5.90 -27.42
C ARG A 578 -11.03 6.64 -28.75
N ARG A 579 -12.24 6.87 -29.24
CA ARG A 579 -12.48 7.63 -30.49
C ARG A 579 -11.88 9.03 -30.47
N VAL A 580 -11.88 9.66 -29.30
CA VAL A 580 -11.39 11.06 -29.14
C VAL A 580 -9.91 11.11 -28.79
N PHE A 581 -9.48 10.26 -27.86
CA PHE A 581 -8.14 10.31 -27.29
C PHE A 581 -7.12 9.41 -28.01
N GLY A 582 -7.61 8.41 -28.75
CA GLY A 582 -6.78 7.33 -29.28
C GLY A 582 -6.39 6.33 -28.21
N GLU A 583 -5.59 5.37 -28.61
CA GLU A 583 -5.02 4.33 -27.74
C GLU A 583 -3.50 4.53 -27.59
N TYR A 584 -2.99 4.18 -26.42
CA TYR A 584 -1.55 4.17 -26.19
C TYR A 584 -0.90 3.01 -26.94
N GLN A 585 0.18 3.32 -27.64
CA GLN A 585 1.02 2.33 -28.29
C GLN A 585 2.37 2.29 -27.58
N GLU A 586 2.72 1.13 -27.06
CA GLU A 586 3.99 0.94 -26.37
C GLU A 586 5.16 1.12 -27.34
N SER A 587 6.08 2.01 -27.01
CA SER A 587 7.34 2.08 -27.74
C SER A 587 8.29 1.03 -27.16
N VAL A 588 8.67 0.06 -27.99
CA VAL A 588 9.69 -0.94 -27.60
C VAL A 588 11.01 -0.20 -27.39
N VAL A 589 11.38 -0.02 -26.13
CA VAL A 589 12.72 0.48 -25.77
C VAL A 589 13.66 -0.72 -25.71
N LEU A 590 14.43 -0.93 -26.78
CA LEU A 590 15.46 -1.96 -26.88
C LEU A 590 16.71 -1.56 -26.08
#